data_c1d5857733313f5b6a545b4beece94a4
#
_entry.id   c1d5857733313f5b6a545b4beece94a4
#
_cell.length_a   1.000
_cell.length_b   1.000
_cell.length_c   1.000
_cell.angle_alpha   90.00
_cell.angle_beta   90.00
_cell.angle_gamma   90.00
#
_symmetry.space_group_name_H-M   'P 1'
#
loop_
_entity.id
_entity.type
_entity.pdbx_description
1 polymer ?
#
loop_
_entity_poly.entity_id
_entity_poly.type
_entity_poly.pdbx_seq_one_letter_code
_entity_poly.pdbx_strand_id
1 'polypeptide(L)'
;MRTLIILFFLTNTIVMAQENISSELPFKSIPEDATNYAAGNLLVRMIEGAGYRFYWATEGLTSDDLKYKPSDSGQSVWETVEHIYGLSDIIRNTSMNKVSIRPPADTPTDWAALRMKTLRYLEDATKQLRNKSPEELAALEIIFERGGKQSTFPLWNMINGPISDIMYHSGQIVSFRRTNGNPLPKGVNVFTGRTKE
;
A
#
# COMPACT_ATOMS: atom_id res chain seq x y z
N MET A 1 14.35 -11.37 70.48
CA MET A 1 13.85 -10.47 69.40
C MET A 1 14.21 -11.08 68.06
N ARG A 2 13.26 -11.59 67.35
CA ARG A 2 13.45 -12.13 65.97
C ARG A 2 12.99 -11.08 64.98
N THR A 3 13.94 -10.52 64.23
CA THR A 3 13.66 -9.54 63.19
C THR A 3 13.18 -10.26 61.92
N LEU A 4 11.91 -9.99 61.52
CA LEU A 4 11.29 -10.53 60.31
C LEU A 4 11.65 -9.59 59.16
N ILE A 5 12.44 -10.05 58.20
CA ILE A 5 12.76 -9.32 56.98
C ILE A 5 11.67 -9.72 55.94
N ILE A 6 10.80 -8.78 55.61
CA ILE A 6 9.83 -8.92 54.54
C ILE A 6 10.49 -8.49 53.23
N LEU A 7 10.73 -9.45 52.34
CA LEU A 7 11.22 -9.20 50.99
C LEU A 7 10.07 -8.86 50.07
N PHE A 8 9.97 -7.61 49.60
CA PHE A 8 8.98 -7.19 48.62
C PHE A 8 9.50 -7.55 47.22
N PHE A 9 8.88 -8.56 46.59
CA PHE A 9 9.11 -8.83 45.19
C PHE A 9 8.24 -7.87 44.35
N LEU A 10 8.86 -6.88 43.72
CA LEU A 10 8.22 -6.09 42.64
C LEU A 10 8.18 -6.93 41.36
N THR A 11 7.04 -7.49 41.05
CA THR A 11 6.79 -8.08 39.73
C THR A 11 6.49 -6.96 38.75
N ASN A 12 7.47 -6.62 37.90
CA ASN A 12 7.25 -5.77 36.74
C ASN A 12 6.47 -6.57 35.70
N THR A 13 5.15 -6.37 35.63
CA THR A 13 4.34 -6.79 34.50
C THR A 13 4.62 -5.87 33.32
N ILE A 14 5.42 -6.35 32.35
CA ILE A 14 5.57 -5.72 31.05
C ILE A 14 4.23 -5.94 30.33
N VAL A 15 3.38 -4.92 30.30
CA VAL A 15 2.20 -4.88 29.44
C VAL A 15 2.71 -4.66 28.01
N MET A 16 2.86 -5.76 27.27
CA MET A 16 3.05 -5.68 25.81
C MET A 16 1.76 -5.10 25.24
N ALA A 17 1.79 -3.86 24.80
CA ALA A 17 0.72 -3.27 24.00
C ALA A 17 0.67 -4.07 22.68
N GLN A 18 -0.27 -4.98 22.60
CA GLN A 18 -0.61 -5.66 21.36
C GLN A 18 -1.29 -4.60 20.48
N GLU A 19 -0.57 -4.06 19.49
CA GLU A 19 -1.20 -3.25 18.44
C GLU A 19 -2.32 -4.10 17.85
N ASN A 20 -3.56 -3.69 18.07
CA ASN A 20 -4.71 -4.25 17.38
C ASN A 20 -4.58 -3.90 15.90
N ILE A 21 -3.91 -4.78 15.14
CA ILE A 21 -3.93 -4.72 13.69
C ILE A 21 -5.39 -4.93 13.31
N SER A 22 -6.06 -3.88 12.87
CA SER A 22 -7.42 -3.94 12.35
C SER A 22 -7.47 -5.07 11.32
N SER A 23 -8.40 -6.01 11.49
CA SER A 23 -8.61 -7.10 10.52
C SER A 23 -9.17 -6.56 9.19
N GLU A 24 -9.65 -5.33 9.16
CA GLU A 24 -10.17 -4.68 7.97
C GLU A 24 -9.02 -4.16 7.09
N LEU A 25 -9.12 -4.43 5.78
CA LEU A 25 -8.15 -3.93 4.81
C LEU A 25 -8.30 -2.42 4.63
N PRO A 26 -7.19 -1.66 4.54
CA PRO A 26 -7.24 -0.21 4.34
C PRO A 26 -7.77 0.15 2.95
N PHE A 27 -8.19 1.41 2.81
CA PHE A 27 -8.65 2.02 1.56
C PHE A 27 -9.99 1.52 1.02
N LYS A 28 -10.83 0.88 1.84
CA LYS A 28 -12.25 0.67 1.50
C LYS A 28 -12.98 2.00 1.28
N SER A 29 -12.52 3.04 1.97
CA SER A 29 -12.84 4.45 1.71
C SER A 29 -11.58 5.30 1.90
N ILE A 30 -11.52 6.46 1.24
CA ILE A 30 -10.48 7.45 1.52
C ILE A 30 -10.81 8.12 2.86
N PRO A 31 -9.85 8.30 3.78
CA PRO A 31 -10.05 9.03 5.04
C PRO A 31 -10.58 10.46 4.81
N GLU A 32 -11.06 11.08 5.87
CA GLU A 32 -11.46 12.49 5.83
C GLU A 32 -10.31 13.39 5.39
N ASP A 33 -10.66 14.59 4.91
CA ASP A 33 -9.67 15.52 4.39
C ASP A 33 -8.67 15.94 5.48
N ALA A 34 -7.42 16.07 5.09
CA ALA A 34 -6.41 16.63 5.96
C ALA A 34 -6.75 18.10 6.30
N THR A 35 -6.36 18.55 7.47
CA THR A 35 -6.64 19.91 7.97
C THR A 35 -5.92 21.00 7.19
N ASN A 36 -4.95 20.65 6.35
CA ASN A 36 -4.17 21.58 5.54
C ASN A 36 -3.67 20.91 4.25
N TYR A 37 -3.21 21.75 3.31
CA TYR A 37 -2.63 21.36 2.02
C TYR A 37 -1.09 21.28 2.06
N ALA A 38 -0.49 20.85 3.17
CA ALA A 38 0.94 20.60 3.22
C ALA A 38 1.36 19.60 2.13
N ALA A 39 2.58 19.73 1.61
CA ALA A 39 3.06 18.92 0.49
C ALA A 39 2.96 17.40 0.78
N GLY A 40 3.30 16.98 2.02
CA GLY A 40 3.12 15.60 2.44
C GLY A 40 1.66 15.13 2.40
N ASN A 41 0.71 15.98 2.78
CA ASN A 41 -0.72 15.64 2.77
C ASN A 41 -1.28 15.53 1.34
N LEU A 42 -0.80 16.34 0.40
CA LEU A 42 -1.16 16.19 -1.01
C LEU A 42 -0.66 14.86 -1.57
N LEU A 43 0.60 14.51 -1.28
CA LEU A 43 1.19 13.24 -1.70
C LEU A 43 0.46 12.05 -1.07
N VAL A 44 0.13 12.13 0.22
CA VAL A 44 -0.69 11.12 0.92
C VAL A 44 -2.04 10.94 0.23
N ARG A 45 -2.73 12.03 -0.12
CA ARG A 45 -4.03 11.94 -0.82
C ARG A 45 -3.93 11.24 -2.18
N MET A 46 -2.82 11.41 -2.90
CA MET A 46 -2.59 10.68 -4.15
C MET A 46 -2.44 9.17 -3.89
N ILE A 47 -1.69 8.77 -2.86
CA ILE A 47 -1.52 7.36 -2.46
C ILE A 47 -2.85 6.77 -1.99
N GLU A 48 -3.62 7.48 -1.17
CA GLU A 48 -4.96 7.07 -0.72
C GLU A 48 -5.91 6.86 -1.92
N GLY A 49 -5.85 7.75 -2.91
CA GLY A 49 -6.62 7.62 -4.15
C GLY A 49 -6.22 6.41 -5.00
N ALA A 50 -4.93 6.09 -5.06
CA ALA A 50 -4.43 4.88 -5.71
C ALA A 50 -4.85 3.62 -4.93
N GLY A 51 -4.72 3.64 -3.60
CA GLY A 51 -5.13 2.55 -2.72
C GLY A 51 -6.63 2.24 -2.80
N TYR A 52 -7.49 3.26 -2.83
CA TYR A 52 -8.93 3.10 -3.00
C TYR A 52 -9.28 2.44 -4.35
N ARG A 53 -8.64 2.88 -5.43
CA ARG A 53 -8.83 2.28 -6.76
C ARG A 53 -8.39 0.82 -6.78
N PHE A 54 -7.24 0.52 -6.20
CA PHE A 54 -6.73 -0.85 -6.12
C PHE A 54 -7.63 -1.72 -5.24
N TYR A 55 -8.07 -1.22 -4.07
CA TYR A 55 -8.99 -1.94 -3.19
C TYR A 55 -10.22 -2.42 -3.97
N TRP A 56 -10.92 -1.53 -4.64
CA TRP A 56 -12.15 -1.86 -5.34
C TRP A 56 -11.92 -2.60 -6.67
N ALA A 57 -10.82 -2.32 -7.37
CA ALA A 57 -10.44 -3.10 -8.54
C ALA A 57 -10.23 -4.59 -8.23
N THR A 58 -9.77 -4.88 -7.00
CA THR A 58 -9.39 -6.24 -6.58
C THR A 58 -10.40 -6.90 -5.62
N GLU A 59 -11.39 -6.17 -5.13
CA GLU A 59 -12.43 -6.72 -4.25
C GLU A 59 -13.33 -7.68 -5.01
N GLY A 60 -13.49 -8.91 -4.48
CA GLY A 60 -14.34 -9.93 -5.06
C GLY A 60 -13.84 -10.52 -6.39
N LEU A 61 -12.52 -10.43 -6.68
CA LEU A 61 -11.95 -11.17 -7.80
C LEU A 61 -11.97 -12.68 -7.52
N THR A 62 -12.39 -13.44 -8.52
CA THR A 62 -12.40 -14.91 -8.52
C THR A 62 -11.08 -15.46 -9.05
N SER A 63 -10.89 -16.77 -8.90
CA SER A 63 -9.73 -17.47 -9.49
C SER A 63 -9.69 -17.37 -11.02
N ASP A 64 -10.85 -17.24 -11.67
CA ASP A 64 -10.92 -17.12 -13.13
C ASP A 64 -10.60 -15.68 -13.55
N ASP A 65 -11.02 -14.67 -12.77
CA ASP A 65 -10.59 -13.28 -13.00
C ASP A 65 -9.07 -13.15 -12.90
N LEU A 66 -8.46 -13.79 -11.92
CA LEU A 66 -7.00 -13.73 -11.72
C LEU A 66 -6.21 -14.29 -12.89
N LYS A 67 -6.77 -15.30 -13.59
CA LYS A 67 -6.14 -15.93 -14.78
C LYS A 67 -6.41 -15.17 -16.06
N TYR A 68 -7.43 -14.29 -16.07
CA TYR A 68 -7.84 -13.59 -17.29
C TYR A 68 -6.68 -12.78 -17.89
N LYS A 69 -6.53 -12.91 -19.22
CA LYS A 69 -5.59 -12.15 -20.05
C LYS A 69 -6.36 -11.48 -21.19
N PRO A 70 -6.05 -10.24 -21.55
CA PRO A 70 -6.71 -9.57 -22.69
C PRO A 70 -6.27 -10.14 -24.04
N SER A 71 -5.10 -10.79 -24.08
CA SER A 71 -4.51 -11.47 -25.25
C SER A 71 -3.47 -12.48 -24.79
N ASP A 72 -3.02 -13.36 -25.68
CA ASP A 72 -1.99 -14.37 -25.36
C ASP A 72 -0.67 -13.76 -24.90
N SER A 73 -0.30 -12.60 -25.42
CA SER A 73 0.91 -11.85 -25.04
C SER A 73 0.69 -10.87 -23.91
N GLY A 74 -0.56 -10.68 -23.46
CA GLY A 74 -0.90 -9.75 -22.37
C GLY A 74 -0.60 -10.33 -20.99
N GLN A 75 -0.38 -9.45 -20.01
CA GLN A 75 -0.32 -9.86 -18.62
C GLN A 75 -1.69 -10.26 -18.10
N SER A 76 -1.71 -11.30 -17.27
CA SER A 76 -2.90 -11.67 -16.50
C SER A 76 -3.22 -10.63 -15.42
N VAL A 77 -4.42 -10.70 -14.87
CA VAL A 77 -4.77 -9.93 -13.68
C VAL A 77 -3.82 -10.22 -12.52
N TRP A 78 -3.46 -11.49 -12.31
CA TRP A 78 -2.48 -11.87 -11.28
C TRP A 78 -1.13 -11.17 -11.50
N GLU A 79 -0.55 -11.27 -12.67
CA GLU A 79 0.74 -10.64 -13.02
C GLU A 79 0.67 -9.10 -12.88
N THR A 80 -0.48 -8.50 -13.23
CA THR A 80 -0.73 -7.08 -13.04
C THR A 80 -0.74 -6.70 -11.56
N VAL A 81 -1.35 -7.52 -10.68
CA VAL A 81 -1.35 -7.28 -9.23
C VAL A 81 0.03 -7.49 -8.62
N GLU A 82 0.81 -8.48 -9.06
CA GLU A 82 2.22 -8.64 -8.64
C GLU A 82 3.06 -7.41 -9.01
N HIS A 83 2.81 -6.84 -10.19
CA HIS A 83 3.46 -5.59 -10.58
C HIS A 83 3.07 -4.44 -9.65
N ILE A 84 1.77 -4.27 -9.35
CA ILE A 84 1.29 -3.25 -8.40
C ILE A 84 1.87 -3.46 -7.00
N TYR A 85 2.01 -4.70 -6.54
CA TYR A 85 2.71 -5.01 -5.29
C TYR A 85 4.14 -4.46 -5.30
N GLY A 86 4.88 -4.71 -6.35
CA GLY A 86 6.22 -4.17 -6.51
C GLY A 86 6.27 -2.63 -6.50
N LEU A 87 5.27 -1.95 -7.07
CA LEU A 87 5.15 -0.49 -7.01
C LEU A 87 4.83 0.01 -5.59
N SER A 88 3.96 -0.70 -4.86
CA SER A 88 3.65 -0.38 -3.46
C SER A 88 4.87 -0.52 -2.53
N ASP A 89 5.72 -1.53 -2.79
CA ASP A 89 7.00 -1.71 -2.10
C ASP A 89 7.94 -0.52 -2.33
N ILE A 90 8.04 -0.03 -3.57
CA ILE A 90 8.84 1.17 -3.88
C ILE A 90 8.31 2.38 -3.10
N ILE A 91 7.00 2.63 -3.11
CA ILE A 91 6.39 3.76 -2.41
C ILE A 91 6.67 3.68 -0.90
N ARG A 92 6.48 2.50 -0.31
CA ARG A 92 6.75 2.25 1.12
C ARG A 92 8.23 2.49 1.46
N ASN A 93 9.14 1.88 0.72
CA ASN A 93 10.57 1.99 1.00
C ASN A 93 11.05 3.44 0.82
N THR A 94 10.60 4.13 -0.22
CA THR A 94 10.89 5.55 -0.44
C THR A 94 10.40 6.42 0.72
N SER A 95 9.20 6.18 1.24
CA SER A 95 8.65 6.95 2.37
C SER A 95 9.48 6.83 3.66
N MET A 96 10.27 5.76 3.77
CA MET A 96 11.19 5.47 4.89
C MET A 96 12.66 5.70 4.53
N ASN A 97 12.96 6.24 3.36
CA ASN A 97 14.29 6.41 2.78
C ASN A 97 15.10 5.08 2.77
N LYS A 98 14.44 3.98 2.38
CA LYS A 98 15.02 2.64 2.31
C LYS A 98 15.23 2.19 0.87
N VAL A 99 16.17 1.27 0.70
CA VAL A 99 16.47 0.65 -0.59
C VAL A 99 15.35 -0.31 -1.01
N SER A 100 14.90 -0.20 -2.25
CA SER A 100 13.98 -1.15 -2.90
C SER A 100 14.79 -2.16 -3.72
N ILE A 101 14.88 -3.40 -3.23
CA ILE A 101 15.55 -4.51 -3.95
C ILE A 101 14.62 -4.97 -5.07
N ARG A 102 15.18 -5.14 -6.29
CA ARG A 102 14.41 -5.47 -7.49
C ARG A 102 14.93 -6.73 -8.19
N PRO A 103 14.07 -7.74 -8.46
CA PRO A 103 12.65 -7.84 -8.01
C PRO A 103 12.54 -7.97 -6.48
N PRO A 104 11.36 -7.70 -5.87
CA PRO A 104 11.16 -7.92 -4.45
C PRO A 104 11.39 -9.38 -4.08
N ALA A 105 12.15 -9.64 -3.01
CA ALA A 105 12.51 -11.00 -2.60
C ALA A 105 11.35 -11.77 -1.93
N ASP A 106 10.33 -11.06 -1.46
CA ASP A 106 9.27 -11.57 -0.59
C ASP A 106 7.86 -11.40 -1.17
N THR A 107 7.74 -11.45 -2.51
CA THR A 107 6.44 -11.37 -3.21
C THR A 107 5.55 -12.53 -2.77
N PRO A 108 4.36 -12.26 -2.19
CA PRO A 108 3.46 -13.32 -1.77
C PRO A 108 2.94 -14.14 -2.97
N THR A 109 2.84 -15.45 -2.79
CA THR A 109 2.28 -16.39 -3.77
C THR A 109 0.80 -16.72 -3.49
N ASP A 110 0.28 -16.30 -2.37
CA ASP A 110 -1.14 -16.40 -2.01
C ASP A 110 -1.87 -15.10 -2.32
N TRP A 111 -3.09 -15.21 -2.90
CA TRP A 111 -3.89 -14.07 -3.33
C TRP A 111 -4.24 -13.10 -2.20
N ALA A 112 -4.73 -13.64 -1.08
CA ALA A 112 -5.16 -12.80 0.04
C ALA A 112 -3.97 -12.06 0.64
N ALA A 113 -2.83 -12.76 0.77
CA ALA A 113 -1.58 -12.18 1.26
C ALA A 113 -1.03 -11.11 0.31
N LEU A 114 -1.04 -11.35 -1.01
CA LEU A 114 -0.57 -10.40 -2.02
C LEU A 114 -1.39 -9.10 -1.98
N ARG A 115 -2.73 -9.23 -2.01
CA ARG A 115 -3.65 -8.10 -1.93
C ARG A 115 -3.50 -7.32 -0.62
N MET A 116 -3.52 -8.04 0.51
CA MET A 116 -3.37 -7.43 1.85
C MET A 116 -2.05 -6.68 1.96
N LYS A 117 -0.94 -7.29 1.59
CA LYS A 117 0.40 -6.70 1.73
C LYS A 117 0.55 -5.45 0.85
N THR A 118 0.01 -5.48 -0.37
CA THR A 118 -0.04 -4.30 -1.26
C THR A 118 -0.73 -3.12 -0.58
N LEU A 119 -1.94 -3.34 -0.04
CA LEU A 119 -2.71 -2.28 0.62
C LEU A 119 -2.02 -1.79 1.90
N ARG A 120 -1.44 -2.67 2.71
CA ARG A 120 -0.70 -2.29 3.93
C ARG A 120 0.56 -1.50 3.61
N TYR A 121 1.26 -1.81 2.52
CA TYR A 121 2.43 -1.03 2.11
C TYR A 121 2.07 0.40 1.73
N LEU A 122 0.94 0.59 1.03
CA LEU A 122 0.43 1.93 0.74
C LEU A 122 0.00 2.66 2.02
N GLU A 123 -0.66 1.96 2.96
CA GLU A 123 -1.04 2.52 4.26
C GLU A 123 0.19 2.97 5.07
N ASP A 124 1.22 2.13 5.16
CA ASP A 124 2.47 2.46 5.84
C ASP A 124 3.10 3.73 5.25
N ALA A 125 3.13 3.84 3.92
CA ALA A 125 3.65 5.02 3.26
C ALA A 125 2.85 6.28 3.61
N THR A 126 1.51 6.21 3.68
CA THR A 126 0.69 7.38 4.07
C THR A 126 1.00 7.83 5.49
N LYS A 127 1.23 6.89 6.41
CA LYS A 127 1.61 7.20 7.80
C LYS A 127 2.95 7.95 7.86
N GLN A 128 3.93 7.52 7.05
CA GLN A 128 5.27 8.11 7.03
C GLN A 128 5.32 9.50 6.37
N LEU A 129 4.47 9.74 5.37
CA LEU A 129 4.49 10.98 4.57
C LEU A 129 3.58 12.07 5.11
N ARG A 130 2.61 11.73 5.95
CA ARG A 130 1.63 12.67 6.49
C ARG A 130 2.31 13.82 7.23
N ASN A 131 1.87 15.04 6.92
CA ASN A 131 2.36 16.31 7.47
C ASN A 131 3.84 16.64 7.17
N LYS A 132 4.54 15.89 6.33
CA LYS A 132 5.90 16.24 5.94
C LYS A 132 5.95 17.57 5.21
N SER A 133 6.96 18.38 5.56
CA SER A 133 7.25 19.64 4.88
C SER A 133 7.87 19.40 3.49
N PRO A 134 7.92 20.41 2.62
CA PRO A 134 8.64 20.31 1.35
C PRO A 134 10.11 19.91 1.51
N GLU A 135 10.78 20.41 2.53
CA GLU A 135 12.20 20.12 2.83
C GLU A 135 12.39 18.66 3.25
N GLU A 136 11.50 18.14 4.11
CA GLU A 136 11.52 16.75 4.52
C GLU A 136 11.25 15.80 3.34
N LEU A 137 10.35 16.19 2.43
CA LEU A 137 10.08 15.44 1.20
C LEU A 137 11.27 15.48 0.24
N ALA A 138 11.92 16.64 0.11
CA ALA A 138 13.10 16.79 -0.76
C ALA A 138 14.30 15.96 -0.30
N ALA A 139 14.33 15.57 0.98
CA ALA A 139 15.36 14.68 1.52
C ALA A 139 15.09 13.18 1.25
N LEU A 140 13.92 12.81 0.71
CA LEU A 140 13.59 11.44 0.36
C LEU A 140 14.02 11.13 -1.08
N GLU A 141 14.59 9.94 -1.26
CA GLU A 141 15.02 9.45 -2.56
C GLU A 141 14.44 8.07 -2.86
N ILE A 142 14.17 7.79 -4.12
CA ILE A 142 13.87 6.46 -4.60
C ILE A 142 15.20 5.77 -4.84
N ILE A 143 15.52 4.76 -4.04
CA ILE A 143 16.78 4.01 -4.14
C ILE A 143 16.47 2.60 -4.59
N PHE A 144 16.93 2.23 -5.79
CA PHE A 144 16.83 0.87 -6.29
C PHE A 144 18.15 0.13 -6.12
N GLU A 145 18.02 -1.16 -5.81
CA GLU A 145 19.13 -2.12 -5.93
C GLU A 145 18.75 -3.27 -6.86
N ARG A 146 19.58 -3.51 -7.85
CA ARG A 146 19.44 -4.62 -8.79
C ARG A 146 20.80 -5.25 -9.05
N GLY A 147 20.96 -6.52 -8.69
CA GLY A 147 22.20 -7.26 -8.92
C GLY A 147 23.42 -6.61 -8.24
N GLY A 148 23.27 -6.08 -7.03
CA GLY A 148 24.33 -5.42 -6.26
C GLY A 148 24.67 -3.99 -6.74
N LYS A 149 23.93 -3.44 -7.72
CA LYS A 149 24.11 -2.06 -8.18
C LYS A 149 22.94 -1.20 -7.70
N GLN A 150 23.26 -0.03 -7.18
CA GLN A 150 22.26 0.94 -6.77
C GLN A 150 22.10 2.06 -7.80
N SER A 151 20.87 2.57 -7.92
CA SER A 151 20.52 3.78 -8.64
C SER A 151 19.52 4.59 -7.83
N THR A 152 19.66 5.91 -7.86
CA THR A 152 18.88 6.84 -7.05
C THR A 152 18.15 7.83 -7.94
N PHE A 153 16.91 8.14 -7.59
CA PHE A 153 16.05 9.11 -8.29
C PHE A 153 15.39 10.04 -7.29
N PRO A 154 15.13 11.30 -7.69
CA PRO A 154 14.43 12.24 -6.83
C PRO A 154 12.98 11.78 -6.58
N LEU A 155 12.41 12.20 -5.44
CA LEU A 155 11.03 11.87 -5.03
C LEU A 155 9.97 12.19 -6.10
N TRP A 156 10.21 13.21 -6.97
CA TRP A 156 9.31 13.55 -8.07
C TRP A 156 8.91 12.33 -8.92
N ASN A 157 9.84 11.40 -9.12
CA ASN A 157 9.58 10.20 -9.91
C ASN A 157 8.59 9.24 -9.24
N MET A 158 8.31 9.39 -7.94
CA MET A 158 7.28 8.60 -7.27
C MET A 158 5.87 8.98 -7.74
N ILE A 159 5.65 10.26 -8.10
CA ILE A 159 4.36 10.76 -8.56
C ILE A 159 4.01 10.22 -9.93
N ASN A 160 4.88 10.45 -10.91
CA ASN A 160 4.64 10.03 -12.31
C ASN A 160 5.01 8.56 -12.58
N GLY A 161 5.78 7.93 -11.71
CA GLY A 161 6.08 6.50 -11.74
C GLY A 161 5.12 5.70 -10.86
N PRO A 162 5.56 5.17 -9.70
CA PRO A 162 4.81 4.17 -8.95
C PRO A 162 3.37 4.55 -8.63
N ILE A 163 3.06 5.78 -8.24
CA ILE A 163 1.70 6.19 -7.86
C ILE A 163 0.78 6.20 -9.10
N SER A 164 1.22 6.86 -10.18
CA SER A 164 0.43 6.93 -11.42
C SER A 164 0.26 5.56 -12.06
N ASP A 165 1.28 4.72 -11.97
CA ASP A 165 1.27 3.38 -12.53
C ASP A 165 0.31 2.45 -11.79
N ILE A 166 0.21 2.54 -10.45
CA ILE A 166 -0.83 1.84 -9.68
C ILE A 166 -2.23 2.25 -10.15
N MET A 167 -2.48 3.54 -10.39
CA MET A 167 -3.78 4.02 -10.86
C MET A 167 -4.10 3.50 -12.27
N TYR A 168 -3.10 3.50 -13.16
CA TYR A 168 -3.21 2.98 -14.52
C TYR A 168 -3.54 1.48 -14.52
N HIS A 169 -2.78 0.68 -13.79
CA HIS A 169 -2.98 -0.77 -13.69
C HIS A 169 -4.26 -1.16 -12.95
N SER A 170 -4.67 -0.39 -11.93
CA SER A 170 -5.99 -0.59 -11.31
C SER A 170 -7.11 -0.40 -12.33
N GLY A 171 -7.01 0.57 -13.23
CA GLY A 171 -7.95 0.76 -14.34
C GLY A 171 -7.96 -0.41 -15.33
N GLN A 172 -6.80 -1.00 -15.62
CA GLN A 172 -6.71 -2.22 -16.44
C GLN A 172 -7.43 -3.41 -15.78
N ILE A 173 -7.21 -3.65 -14.48
CA ILE A 173 -7.92 -4.71 -13.73
C ILE A 173 -9.43 -4.50 -13.80
N VAL A 174 -9.91 -3.25 -13.62
CA VAL A 174 -11.34 -2.92 -13.77
C VAL A 174 -11.87 -3.27 -15.15
N SER A 175 -11.11 -3.00 -16.20
CA SER A 175 -11.47 -3.36 -17.56
C SER A 175 -11.48 -4.87 -17.77
N PHE A 176 -10.48 -5.57 -17.29
CA PHE A 176 -10.35 -7.03 -17.43
C PHE A 176 -11.48 -7.76 -16.71
N ARG A 177 -11.75 -7.44 -15.44
CA ARG A 177 -12.84 -8.06 -14.69
C ARG A 177 -14.22 -7.77 -15.30
N ARG A 178 -14.40 -6.56 -15.86
CA ARG A 178 -15.65 -6.20 -16.55
C ARG A 178 -15.86 -7.05 -17.82
N THR A 179 -14.80 -7.24 -18.60
CA THR A 179 -14.84 -8.10 -19.79
C THR A 179 -15.07 -9.56 -19.41
N ASN A 180 -14.54 -10.00 -18.26
CA ASN A 180 -14.72 -11.37 -17.74
C ASN A 180 -16.08 -11.58 -17.01
N GLY A 181 -16.99 -10.61 -17.03
CA GLY A 181 -18.33 -10.74 -16.46
C GLY A 181 -18.45 -10.45 -14.96
N ASN A 182 -17.38 -9.96 -14.31
CA ASN A 182 -17.35 -9.57 -12.90
C ASN A 182 -17.10 -8.06 -12.73
N PRO A 183 -18.05 -7.18 -13.09
CA PRO A 183 -17.87 -5.73 -12.95
C PRO A 183 -17.73 -5.29 -11.50
N LEU A 184 -17.20 -4.07 -11.29
CA LEU A 184 -17.17 -3.45 -9.97
C LEU A 184 -18.56 -3.40 -9.32
N PRO A 185 -18.63 -3.47 -7.98
CA PRO A 185 -19.87 -3.19 -7.26
C PRO A 185 -20.43 -1.81 -7.62
N LYS A 186 -21.77 -1.70 -7.65
CA LYS A 186 -22.44 -0.41 -7.80
C LYS A 186 -22.10 0.47 -6.59
N GLY A 187 -21.99 1.77 -6.81
CA GLY A 187 -21.73 2.72 -5.71
C GLY A 187 -20.26 3.09 -5.51
N VAL A 188 -19.30 2.38 -6.11
CA VAL A 188 -17.88 2.79 -6.06
C VAL A 188 -17.69 4.13 -6.75
N ASN A 189 -17.29 5.15 -6.01
CA ASN A 189 -17.12 6.51 -6.50
C ASN A 189 -15.69 6.99 -6.31
N VAL A 190 -14.89 6.91 -7.38
CA VAL A 190 -13.47 7.30 -7.36
C VAL A 190 -13.26 8.82 -7.24
N PHE A 191 -14.28 9.64 -7.51
CA PHE A 191 -14.20 11.10 -7.36
C PHE A 191 -14.21 11.50 -5.88
N THR A 192 -15.10 10.89 -5.10
CA THR A 192 -15.21 11.18 -3.66
C THR A 192 -14.38 10.24 -2.79
N GLY A 193 -13.91 9.12 -3.33
CA GLY A 193 -13.25 8.06 -2.54
C GLY A 193 -14.19 7.40 -1.52
N ARG A 194 -15.48 7.41 -1.80
CA ARG A 194 -16.55 6.82 -0.95
C ARG A 194 -17.36 5.84 -1.78
N THR A 195 -17.73 4.72 -1.14
CA THR A 195 -18.62 3.74 -1.76
C THR A 195 -19.97 3.83 -1.06
N LYS A 196 -21.04 3.99 -1.85
CA LYS A 196 -22.41 3.95 -1.33
C LYS A 196 -22.84 2.48 -1.27
N GLU A 197 -23.31 2.07 -0.11
CA GLU A 197 -23.98 0.78 0.10
C GLU A 197 -25.36 0.74 -0.53
#